data_d4998bdedae736b042a447bc7d3cd283
#
_entry.id   d4998bdedae736b042a447bc7d3cd283
#
_cell.length_a   1.000
_cell.length_b   1.000
_cell.length_c   1.000
_cell.angle_alpha   90.00
_cell.angle_beta   90.00
_cell.angle_gamma   90.00
#
_symmetry.space_group_name_H-M   'P 1'
#
loop_
_entity.id
_entity.type
_entity.pdbx_description
1 polymer ?
#
loop_
_entity_poly.entity_id
_entity_poly.type
_entity_poly.pdbx_seq_one_letter_code
_entity_poly.pdbx_strand_id
1 'polypeptide(L)'
;VPLTSLTRLIAVILTGLLHPLCFPNFDLGWLAWVAIVPLHWALSGLTAGKAFRYGWLAGTIAFTGTIPWVITAMNQFGQVPLIVSTLLMLLLATYLGLFVGAYAAGYALLLKQGFPVCLWLGAPSLWVSLEYLRTYALSGFPWTLLGYSQYQWLPVIQLSDMTGVYGVSFLVVMGNVAMTAILIWVWRRKDEFTGSFPWQPALGFFVILSAALGYGHWQINQQDLLNTSAKSLSIGLVQPNISQDKKWDVAYIDETLKRYTALSQQTGQNLDLLIWPEAAT
;
A
#
# COMPACT_ATOMS: atom_id res chain seq x y z
N VAL A 1 -32.07 -3.23 4.38
CA VAL A 1 -32.34 -1.92 5.01
C VAL A 1 -31.43 -0.88 4.35
N PRO A 2 -31.95 0.24 3.84
CA PRO A 2 -31.11 1.30 3.28
C PRO A 2 -30.22 1.89 4.39
N LEU A 3 -28.90 1.97 4.13
CA LEU A 3 -27.96 2.58 5.05
C LEU A 3 -28.26 4.08 5.21
N THR A 4 -28.27 4.56 6.45
CA THR A 4 -28.42 6.01 6.71
C THR A 4 -27.17 6.77 6.25
N SER A 5 -27.29 8.06 6.01
CA SER A 5 -26.13 8.90 5.64
C SER A 5 -25.05 8.90 6.76
N LEU A 6 -25.47 8.84 8.01
CA LEU A 6 -24.57 8.78 9.17
C LEU A 6 -23.78 7.47 9.18
N THR A 7 -24.44 6.33 9.01
CA THR A 7 -23.79 5.00 8.95
C THR A 7 -22.76 4.92 7.83
N ARG A 8 -23.10 5.48 6.65
CA ARG A 8 -22.16 5.55 5.52
C ARG A 8 -20.95 6.41 5.85
N LEU A 9 -21.18 7.58 6.47
CA LEU A 9 -20.09 8.48 6.85
C LEU A 9 -19.14 7.82 7.86
N ILE A 10 -19.69 7.14 8.87
CA ILE A 10 -18.87 6.39 9.85
C ILE A 10 -18.03 5.32 9.15
N ALA A 11 -18.62 4.53 8.25
CA ALA A 11 -17.90 3.49 7.51
C ALA A 11 -16.77 4.06 6.63
N VAL A 12 -17.00 5.19 6.00
CA VAL A 12 -16.01 5.90 5.16
C VAL A 12 -14.85 6.44 6.01
N ILE A 13 -15.14 7.07 7.14
CA ILE A 13 -14.12 7.54 8.09
C ILE A 13 -13.32 6.35 8.63
N LEU A 14 -13.99 5.26 8.98
CA LEU A 14 -13.34 4.04 9.47
C LEU A 14 -12.35 3.49 8.42
N THR A 15 -12.74 3.39 7.14
CA THR A 15 -11.81 3.01 6.07
C THR A 15 -10.59 3.93 6.01
N GLY A 16 -10.82 5.25 6.05
CA GLY A 16 -9.74 6.24 6.03
C GLY A 16 -8.78 6.12 7.21
N LEU A 17 -9.28 5.78 8.39
CA LEU A 17 -8.47 5.59 9.60
C LEU A 17 -7.76 4.23 9.66
N LEU A 18 -8.37 3.16 9.12
CA LEU A 18 -7.77 1.84 9.08
C LEU A 18 -6.58 1.77 8.12
N HIS A 19 -6.64 2.51 7.01
CA HIS A 19 -5.62 2.45 5.97
C HIS A 19 -4.21 2.82 6.46
N PRO A 20 -3.96 3.93 7.16
CA PRO A 20 -2.62 4.25 7.69
C PRO A 20 -2.08 3.19 8.65
N LEU A 21 -2.95 2.51 9.40
CA LEU A 21 -2.53 1.47 10.33
C LEU A 21 -1.90 0.25 9.64
N CYS A 22 -2.17 0.07 8.35
CA CYS A 22 -1.60 -1.05 7.58
C CYS A 22 -0.12 -0.87 7.22
N PHE A 23 0.45 0.32 7.39
CA PHE A 23 1.79 0.70 6.94
C PHE A 23 2.76 0.95 8.11
N PRO A 24 4.08 1.08 7.83
CA PRO A 24 5.09 1.41 8.84
C PRO A 24 4.74 2.63 9.67
N ASN A 25 5.12 2.56 10.86
CA ASN A 25 4.91 3.01 12.21
C ASN A 25 3.90 2.14 12.99
N PHE A 26 2.84 1.62 12.38
CA PHE A 26 1.87 0.73 13.04
C PHE A 26 2.06 -0.73 12.66
N ASP A 27 2.42 -1.00 11.40
CA ASP A 27 2.75 -2.33 10.86
C ASP A 27 1.64 -3.40 11.03
N LEU A 28 0.39 -2.96 11.08
CA LEU A 28 -0.76 -3.87 11.15
C LEU A 28 -1.17 -4.34 9.73
N GLY A 29 -0.24 -4.90 8.96
CA GLY A 29 -0.46 -5.30 7.56
C GLY A 29 -1.64 -6.24 7.33
N TRP A 30 -2.00 -7.05 8.33
CA TRP A 30 -3.19 -7.91 8.28
C TRP A 30 -4.51 -7.12 8.17
N LEU A 31 -4.55 -5.87 8.67
CA LEU A 31 -5.73 -5.00 8.53
C LEU A 31 -6.03 -4.66 7.07
N ALA A 32 -5.02 -4.65 6.20
CA ALA A 32 -5.23 -4.33 4.78
C ALA A 32 -6.26 -5.27 4.11
N TRP A 33 -6.37 -6.52 4.58
CA TRP A 33 -7.34 -7.50 4.07
C TRP A 33 -8.80 -7.17 4.38
N VAL A 34 -9.04 -6.20 5.28
CA VAL A 34 -10.38 -5.78 5.70
C VAL A 34 -10.57 -4.26 5.70
N ALA A 35 -9.51 -3.48 5.50
CA ALA A 35 -9.55 -2.01 5.64
C ALA A 35 -10.50 -1.32 4.66
N ILE A 36 -10.74 -1.90 3.46
CA ILE A 36 -11.62 -1.33 2.43
C ILE A 36 -13.07 -1.84 2.59
N VAL A 37 -13.30 -2.88 3.38
CA VAL A 37 -14.64 -3.47 3.59
C VAL A 37 -15.69 -2.44 4.03
N PRO A 38 -15.42 -1.54 5.00
CA PRO A 38 -16.40 -0.53 5.39
C PRO A 38 -16.78 0.40 4.24
N LEU A 39 -15.81 0.78 3.39
CA LEU A 39 -16.08 1.57 2.19
C LEU A 39 -16.98 0.80 1.23
N HIS A 40 -16.62 -0.43 0.86
CA HIS A 40 -17.43 -1.26 -0.04
C HIS A 40 -18.87 -1.37 0.44
N TRP A 41 -19.08 -1.60 1.75
CA TRP A 41 -20.39 -1.66 2.35
C TRP A 41 -21.15 -0.33 2.24
N ALA A 42 -20.47 0.81 2.51
CA ALA A 42 -21.06 2.14 2.41
C ALA A 42 -21.51 2.50 0.99
N LEU A 43 -20.85 1.94 -0.05
CA LEU A 43 -21.15 2.24 -1.45
C LEU A 43 -22.41 1.54 -1.97
N SER A 44 -22.96 0.55 -1.24
CA SER A 44 -24.13 -0.19 -1.66
C SER A 44 -25.32 0.72 -1.96
N GLY A 45 -25.90 0.60 -3.16
CA GLY A 45 -27.08 1.34 -3.60
C GLY A 45 -26.83 2.82 -3.93
N LEU A 46 -25.56 3.27 -4.01
CA LEU A 46 -25.23 4.63 -4.38
C LEU A 46 -25.12 4.82 -5.91
N THR A 47 -25.33 6.05 -6.36
CA THR A 47 -24.93 6.48 -7.70
C THR A 47 -23.41 6.70 -7.75
N ALA A 48 -22.81 6.57 -8.93
CA ALA A 48 -21.36 6.75 -9.09
C ALA A 48 -20.85 8.10 -8.54
N GLY A 49 -21.59 9.20 -8.75
CA GLY A 49 -21.20 10.52 -8.24
C GLY A 49 -21.24 10.63 -6.70
N LYS A 50 -22.23 9.99 -6.04
CA LYS A 50 -22.25 9.92 -4.57
C LYS A 50 -21.15 9.00 -4.06
N ALA A 51 -20.93 7.87 -4.69
CA ALA A 51 -19.88 6.93 -4.37
C ALA A 51 -18.49 7.59 -4.48
N PHE A 52 -18.24 8.36 -5.55
CA PHE A 52 -17.02 9.14 -5.71
C PHE A 52 -16.76 10.05 -4.50
N ARG A 53 -17.74 10.83 -4.04
CA ARG A 53 -17.57 11.76 -2.91
C ARG A 53 -17.20 11.02 -1.62
N TYR A 54 -17.83 9.88 -1.34
CA TYR A 54 -17.51 9.05 -0.18
C TYR A 54 -16.12 8.42 -0.29
N GLY A 55 -15.75 7.88 -1.46
CA GLY A 55 -14.42 7.35 -1.71
C GLY A 55 -13.34 8.42 -1.63
N TRP A 56 -13.61 9.61 -2.18
CA TRP A 56 -12.69 10.75 -2.08
C TRP A 56 -12.44 11.17 -0.63
N LEU A 57 -13.49 11.24 0.19
CA LEU A 57 -13.34 11.53 1.62
C LEU A 57 -12.52 10.44 2.33
N ALA A 58 -12.82 9.15 2.10
CA ALA A 58 -12.05 8.04 2.66
C ALA A 58 -10.57 8.12 2.26
N GLY A 59 -10.29 8.34 0.98
CA GLY A 59 -8.94 8.48 0.45
C GLY A 59 -8.19 9.68 1.02
N THR A 60 -8.85 10.84 1.11
CA THR A 60 -8.25 12.03 1.72
C THR A 60 -7.84 11.77 3.17
N ILE A 61 -8.70 11.15 3.98
CA ILE A 61 -8.39 10.78 5.37
C ILE A 61 -7.23 9.76 5.40
N ALA A 62 -7.28 8.74 4.56
CA ALA A 62 -6.24 7.71 4.47
C ALA A 62 -4.87 8.31 4.15
N PHE A 63 -4.78 9.14 3.12
CA PHE A 63 -3.51 9.76 2.73
C PHE A 63 -3.05 10.82 3.73
N THR A 64 -3.94 11.56 4.38
CA THR A 64 -3.57 12.46 5.48
C THR A 64 -2.87 11.69 6.62
N GLY A 65 -3.28 10.45 6.88
CA GLY A 65 -2.65 9.60 7.89
C GLY A 65 -1.36 8.90 7.43
N THR A 66 -1.18 8.68 6.12
CA THR A 66 -0.02 7.92 5.61
C THR A 66 1.16 8.78 5.16
N ILE A 67 0.95 10.07 4.84
CA ILE A 67 1.98 10.95 4.30
C ILE A 67 2.41 12.14 5.18
N PRO A 68 2.26 12.14 6.53
CA PRO A 68 2.72 13.26 7.37
C PRO A 68 4.21 13.54 7.25
N TRP A 69 5.02 12.54 6.88
CA TRP A 69 6.47 12.68 6.66
C TRP A 69 6.80 13.74 5.59
N VAL A 70 5.89 14.04 4.67
CA VAL A 70 6.03 15.09 3.66
C VAL A 70 6.17 16.47 4.31
N ILE A 71 5.47 16.71 5.45
CA ILE A 71 5.61 17.94 6.23
C ILE A 71 7.04 18.08 6.72
N THR A 72 7.59 17.01 7.32
CA THR A 72 8.97 16.98 7.82
C THR A 72 9.97 17.25 6.69
N ALA A 73 9.78 16.59 5.53
CA ALA A 73 10.66 16.79 4.38
C ALA A 73 10.66 18.24 3.89
N MET A 74 9.51 18.87 3.76
CA MET A 74 9.39 20.27 3.32
C MET A 74 9.86 21.26 4.38
N ASN A 75 9.52 21.04 5.66
CA ASN A 75 9.84 22.00 6.71
C ASN A 75 11.30 21.93 7.14
N GLN A 76 11.82 20.71 7.45
CA GLN A 76 13.18 20.58 7.98
C GLN A 76 14.25 20.69 6.89
N PHE A 77 14.02 20.10 5.72
CA PHE A 77 15.03 20.06 4.66
C PHE A 77 14.76 21.08 3.55
N GLY A 78 13.48 21.40 3.28
CA GLY A 78 13.11 22.42 2.30
C GLY A 78 12.97 23.83 2.86
N GLN A 79 13.11 24.02 4.19
CA GLN A 79 12.94 25.30 4.90
C GLN A 79 11.59 26.00 4.62
N VAL A 80 10.58 25.22 4.22
CA VAL A 80 9.23 25.74 4.01
C VAL A 80 8.53 25.94 5.37
N PRO A 81 7.86 27.06 5.61
CA PRO A 81 7.14 27.28 6.87
C PRO A 81 6.15 26.15 7.18
N LEU A 82 6.05 25.74 8.45
CA LEU A 82 5.25 24.60 8.90
C LEU A 82 3.79 24.66 8.41
N ILE A 83 3.16 25.83 8.48
CA ILE A 83 1.78 26.03 8.02
C ILE A 83 1.66 25.73 6.53
N VAL A 84 2.58 26.23 5.72
CA VAL A 84 2.58 26.02 4.25
C VAL A 84 2.82 24.54 3.95
N SER A 85 3.79 23.90 4.61
CA SER A 85 4.07 22.45 4.46
C SER A 85 2.84 21.59 4.80
N THR A 86 2.11 21.96 5.87
CA THR A 86 0.88 21.25 6.26
C THR A 86 -0.22 21.43 5.21
N LEU A 87 -0.44 22.64 4.71
CA LEU A 87 -1.45 22.90 3.68
C LEU A 87 -1.12 22.18 2.37
N LEU A 88 0.13 22.17 1.96
CA LEU A 88 0.59 21.45 0.76
C LEU A 88 0.42 19.92 0.91
N MET A 89 0.74 19.37 2.10
CA MET A 89 0.49 17.95 2.40
C MET A 89 -1.00 17.61 2.35
N LEU A 90 -1.87 18.45 2.91
CA LEU A 90 -3.33 18.25 2.84
C LEU A 90 -3.85 18.38 1.40
N LEU A 91 -3.32 19.29 0.59
CA LEU A 91 -3.65 19.40 -0.81
C LEU A 91 -3.23 18.12 -1.57
N LEU A 92 -2.03 17.60 -1.30
CA LEU A 92 -1.56 16.34 -1.86
C LEU A 92 -2.46 15.17 -1.43
N ALA A 93 -2.80 15.05 -0.15
CA ALA A 93 -3.71 14.02 0.34
C ALA A 93 -5.09 14.08 -0.34
N THR A 94 -5.61 15.30 -0.56
CA THR A 94 -6.86 15.54 -1.25
C THR A 94 -6.79 15.13 -2.73
N TYR A 95 -5.69 15.43 -3.41
CA TYR A 95 -5.41 14.97 -4.77
C TYR A 95 -5.32 13.43 -4.84
N LEU A 96 -4.56 12.80 -3.96
CA LEU A 96 -4.43 11.34 -3.92
C LEU A 96 -5.76 10.67 -3.59
N GLY A 97 -6.60 11.30 -2.78
CA GLY A 97 -7.96 10.85 -2.49
C GLY A 97 -8.85 10.72 -3.74
N LEU A 98 -8.59 11.49 -4.82
CA LEU A 98 -9.35 11.41 -6.08
C LEU A 98 -9.29 10.00 -6.69
N PHE A 99 -8.17 9.31 -6.56
CA PHE A 99 -8.01 7.93 -7.05
C PHE A 99 -8.91 6.96 -6.29
N VAL A 100 -9.03 7.11 -4.98
CA VAL A 100 -9.97 6.32 -4.17
C VAL A 100 -11.42 6.71 -4.49
N GLY A 101 -11.68 7.98 -4.78
CA GLY A 101 -12.98 8.45 -5.30
C GLY A 101 -13.34 7.80 -6.64
N ALA A 102 -12.41 7.76 -7.58
CA ALA A 102 -12.58 7.09 -8.88
C ALA A 102 -12.84 5.60 -8.71
N TYR A 103 -12.07 4.93 -7.84
CA TYR A 103 -12.31 3.55 -7.47
C TYR A 103 -13.73 3.33 -6.94
N ALA A 104 -14.17 4.15 -5.99
CA ALA A 104 -15.50 4.03 -5.38
C ALA A 104 -16.62 4.25 -6.41
N ALA A 105 -16.46 5.18 -7.33
CA ALA A 105 -17.40 5.40 -8.44
C ALA A 105 -17.49 4.17 -9.35
N GLY A 106 -16.34 3.64 -9.77
CA GLY A 106 -16.28 2.44 -10.60
C GLY A 106 -16.81 1.20 -9.88
N TYR A 107 -16.49 1.01 -8.60
CA TYR A 107 -17.07 -0.06 -7.78
C TYR A 107 -18.59 0.01 -7.72
N ALA A 108 -19.17 1.19 -7.54
CA ALA A 108 -20.63 1.37 -7.55
C ALA A 108 -21.26 1.07 -8.93
N LEU A 109 -20.53 1.27 -10.03
CA LEU A 109 -20.97 0.86 -11.37
C LEU A 109 -20.88 -0.65 -11.54
N LEU A 110 -19.82 -1.30 -11.08
CA LEU A 110 -19.67 -2.77 -11.11
C LEU A 110 -20.77 -3.46 -10.31
N LEU A 111 -21.16 -2.92 -9.14
CA LEU A 111 -22.28 -3.44 -8.35
C LEU A 111 -23.61 -3.50 -9.13
N LYS A 112 -23.82 -2.60 -10.09
CA LYS A 112 -25.05 -2.55 -10.90
C LYS A 112 -25.08 -3.59 -12.01
N GLN A 113 -23.95 -4.14 -12.41
CA GLN A 113 -23.87 -5.14 -13.49
C GLN A 113 -24.54 -6.49 -13.12
N GLY A 114 -24.71 -6.75 -11.82
CA GLY A 114 -25.36 -7.97 -11.34
C GLY A 114 -24.58 -9.27 -11.52
N PHE A 115 -23.43 -9.24 -12.15
CA PHE A 115 -22.55 -10.40 -12.35
C PHE A 115 -21.48 -10.45 -11.25
N PRO A 116 -21.47 -11.47 -10.39
CA PRO A 116 -20.48 -11.60 -9.32
C PRO A 116 -19.03 -11.54 -9.82
N VAL A 117 -18.72 -12.17 -10.96
CA VAL A 117 -17.39 -12.19 -11.59
C VAL A 117 -16.93 -10.78 -11.95
N CYS A 118 -17.81 -9.92 -12.48
CA CYS A 118 -17.48 -8.54 -12.80
C CYS A 118 -17.08 -7.75 -11.55
N LEU A 119 -17.58 -8.10 -10.40
CA LEU A 119 -17.25 -7.41 -9.16
C LEU A 119 -15.93 -7.92 -8.55
N TRP A 120 -15.79 -9.24 -8.35
CA TRP A 120 -14.64 -9.77 -7.60
C TRP A 120 -13.33 -9.79 -8.39
N LEU A 121 -13.37 -9.74 -9.73
CA LEU A 121 -12.20 -9.49 -10.58
C LEU A 121 -12.09 -8.02 -11.00
N GLY A 122 -13.21 -7.39 -11.33
CA GLY A 122 -13.22 -6.01 -11.82
C GLY A 122 -12.83 -4.98 -10.76
N ALA A 123 -13.24 -5.16 -9.50
CA ALA A 123 -12.88 -4.23 -8.45
C ALA A 123 -11.36 -4.25 -8.12
N PRO A 124 -10.69 -5.41 -7.94
CA PRO A 124 -9.24 -5.44 -7.80
C PRO A 124 -8.50 -4.90 -9.02
N SER A 125 -8.95 -5.23 -10.24
CA SER A 125 -8.35 -4.70 -11.47
C SER A 125 -8.45 -3.17 -11.54
N LEU A 126 -9.61 -2.62 -11.18
CA LEU A 126 -9.81 -1.18 -11.13
C LEU A 126 -8.91 -0.50 -10.09
N TRP A 127 -8.78 -1.09 -8.91
CA TRP A 127 -7.89 -0.57 -7.87
C TRP A 127 -6.45 -0.50 -8.37
N VAL A 128 -5.93 -1.60 -8.89
CA VAL A 128 -4.57 -1.71 -9.41
C VAL A 128 -4.34 -0.76 -10.59
N SER A 129 -5.30 -0.63 -11.50
CA SER A 129 -5.20 0.34 -12.60
C SER A 129 -5.09 1.78 -12.11
N LEU A 130 -5.81 2.13 -11.04
CA LEU A 130 -5.74 3.46 -10.42
C LEU A 130 -4.45 3.65 -9.60
N GLU A 131 -3.93 2.62 -8.93
CA GLU A 131 -2.60 2.64 -8.31
C GLU A 131 -1.51 2.85 -9.37
N TYR A 132 -1.58 2.12 -10.49
CA TYR A 132 -0.66 2.26 -11.60
C TYR A 132 -0.73 3.67 -12.21
N LEU A 133 -1.94 4.17 -12.47
CA LEU A 133 -2.13 5.54 -12.97
C LEU A 133 -1.54 6.57 -11.99
N ARG A 134 -1.77 6.43 -10.69
CA ARG A 134 -1.23 7.30 -9.65
C ARG A 134 0.30 7.31 -9.60
N THR A 135 0.91 6.19 -9.94
CA THR A 135 2.38 6.06 -9.97
C THR A 135 3.03 6.96 -11.03
N TYR A 136 2.28 7.34 -12.08
CA TYR A 136 2.82 8.12 -13.19
C TYR A 136 2.13 9.49 -13.39
N ALA A 137 0.90 9.66 -12.90
CA ALA A 137 0.15 10.90 -13.10
C ALA A 137 0.80 12.09 -12.39
N LEU A 138 0.96 13.22 -13.08
CA LEU A 138 1.54 14.48 -12.56
C LEU A 138 2.89 14.26 -11.86
N SER A 139 3.85 13.65 -12.54
CA SER A 139 5.17 13.21 -12.04
C SER A 139 5.15 11.99 -11.12
N GLY A 140 3.97 11.52 -10.72
CA GLY A 140 3.78 10.28 -10.00
C GLY A 140 3.96 10.35 -8.48
N PHE A 141 3.19 9.50 -7.78
CA PHE A 141 3.31 9.32 -6.34
C PHE A 141 3.15 7.83 -5.99
N PRO A 142 4.22 7.00 -6.09
CA PRO A 142 4.16 5.56 -5.91
C PRO A 142 4.16 5.10 -4.45
N TRP A 143 4.06 6.00 -3.48
CA TRP A 143 4.07 5.65 -2.06
C TRP A 143 2.74 5.04 -1.61
N THR A 144 2.81 4.17 -0.61
CA THR A 144 1.64 3.55 0.04
C THR A 144 0.70 2.84 -0.95
N LEU A 145 1.27 2.10 -1.93
CA LEU A 145 0.49 1.12 -2.68
C LEU A 145 0.04 0.02 -1.71
N LEU A 146 -1.18 -0.45 -1.86
CA LEU A 146 -1.77 -1.35 -0.86
C LEU A 146 -0.95 -2.63 -0.63
N GLY A 147 -0.32 -3.15 -1.69
CA GLY A 147 0.57 -4.31 -1.60
C GLY A 147 1.78 -4.12 -0.70
N TYR A 148 2.27 -2.89 -0.50
CA TYR A 148 3.38 -2.63 0.42
C TYR A 148 3.03 -2.95 1.88
N SER A 149 1.77 -2.93 2.25
CA SER A 149 1.34 -3.34 3.60
C SER A 149 1.69 -4.79 3.95
N GLN A 150 1.99 -5.63 2.94
CA GLN A 150 2.26 -7.05 3.11
C GLN A 150 3.75 -7.40 3.20
N TYR A 151 4.65 -6.41 3.29
CA TYR A 151 6.10 -6.60 3.21
C TYR A 151 6.68 -7.61 4.24
N GLN A 152 6.02 -7.79 5.38
CA GLN A 152 6.40 -8.76 6.41
C GLN A 152 5.94 -10.20 6.08
N TRP A 153 5.03 -10.38 5.14
CA TRP A 153 4.48 -11.69 4.78
C TRP A 153 5.21 -12.28 3.59
N LEU A 154 6.42 -12.78 3.85
CA LEU A 154 7.33 -13.25 2.81
C LEU A 154 6.70 -14.15 1.75
N PRO A 155 5.85 -15.16 2.09
CA PRO A 155 5.23 -15.99 1.04
C PRO A 155 4.26 -15.21 0.13
N VAL A 156 3.58 -14.19 0.66
CA VAL A 156 2.64 -13.39 -0.13
C VAL A 156 3.37 -12.47 -1.11
N ILE A 157 4.45 -11.83 -0.63
CA ILE A 157 5.19 -10.86 -1.46
C ILE A 157 6.02 -11.50 -2.57
N GLN A 158 6.29 -12.82 -2.53
CA GLN A 158 6.95 -13.52 -3.64
C GLN A 158 6.18 -13.38 -4.97
N LEU A 159 4.87 -13.14 -4.90
CA LEU A 159 4.07 -12.85 -6.10
C LEU A 159 4.61 -11.63 -6.88
N SER A 160 5.33 -10.74 -6.21
CA SER A 160 5.85 -9.50 -6.83
C SER A 160 6.93 -9.74 -7.87
N ASP A 161 7.60 -10.87 -7.89
CA ASP A 161 8.61 -11.17 -8.91
C ASP A 161 7.99 -11.33 -10.32
N MET A 162 6.72 -11.76 -10.38
CA MET A 162 5.97 -11.91 -11.63
C MET A 162 5.09 -10.69 -11.96
N THR A 163 4.54 -10.02 -10.93
CA THR A 163 3.46 -9.03 -11.12
C THR A 163 3.78 -7.65 -10.55
N GLY A 164 4.96 -7.50 -9.95
CA GLY A 164 5.26 -6.34 -9.12
C GLY A 164 4.34 -6.27 -7.89
N VAL A 165 4.43 -5.19 -7.15
CA VAL A 165 3.57 -4.92 -5.99
C VAL A 165 2.07 -4.91 -6.33
N TYR A 166 1.75 -4.67 -7.60
CA TYR A 166 0.37 -4.57 -8.09
C TYR A 166 -0.41 -5.87 -7.96
N GLY A 167 0.25 -7.04 -8.17
CA GLY A 167 -0.40 -8.34 -7.95
C GLY A 167 -0.72 -8.58 -6.48
N VAL A 168 0.13 -8.10 -5.57
CA VAL A 168 -0.14 -8.17 -4.13
C VAL A 168 -1.31 -7.25 -3.77
N SER A 169 -1.35 -6.00 -4.30
CA SER A 169 -2.50 -5.10 -4.15
C SER A 169 -3.79 -5.74 -4.66
N PHE A 170 -3.73 -6.36 -5.84
CA PHE A 170 -4.87 -7.08 -6.43
C PHE A 170 -5.43 -8.15 -5.49
N LEU A 171 -4.55 -8.99 -4.94
CA LEU A 171 -4.92 -10.08 -4.04
C LEU A 171 -5.56 -9.54 -2.74
N VAL A 172 -5.01 -8.48 -2.16
CA VAL A 172 -5.54 -7.84 -0.96
C VAL A 172 -6.93 -7.24 -1.21
N VAL A 173 -7.14 -6.53 -2.32
CA VAL A 173 -8.46 -5.97 -2.68
C VAL A 173 -9.47 -7.08 -2.96
N MET A 174 -9.05 -8.17 -3.60
CA MET A 174 -9.90 -9.33 -3.84
C MET A 174 -10.39 -9.97 -2.52
N GLY A 175 -9.52 -10.03 -1.49
CA GLY A 175 -9.86 -10.43 -0.14
C GLY A 175 -10.92 -9.50 0.48
N ASN A 176 -10.75 -8.18 0.33
CA ASN A 176 -11.74 -7.20 0.79
C ASN A 176 -13.11 -7.37 0.10
N VAL A 177 -13.13 -7.65 -1.21
CA VAL A 177 -14.38 -7.91 -1.95
C VAL A 177 -15.05 -9.17 -1.45
N ALA A 178 -14.31 -10.28 -1.28
CA ALA A 178 -14.82 -11.54 -0.77
C ALA A 178 -15.39 -11.37 0.66
N MET A 179 -14.64 -10.70 1.53
CA MET A 179 -15.08 -10.42 2.91
C MET A 179 -16.34 -9.55 2.93
N THR A 180 -16.41 -8.53 2.07
CA THR A 180 -17.61 -7.67 1.95
C THR A 180 -18.83 -8.49 1.54
N ALA A 181 -18.68 -9.38 0.56
CA ALA A 181 -19.77 -10.24 0.11
C ALA A 181 -20.29 -11.17 1.22
N ILE A 182 -19.37 -11.78 1.98
CA ILE A 182 -19.69 -12.64 3.13
C ILE A 182 -20.42 -11.85 4.22
N LEU A 183 -19.90 -10.66 4.59
CA LEU A 183 -20.52 -9.83 5.64
C LEU A 183 -21.91 -9.33 5.25
N ILE A 184 -22.12 -8.93 3.98
CA ILE A 184 -23.44 -8.55 3.49
C ILE A 184 -24.40 -9.73 3.53
N TRP A 185 -23.94 -10.94 3.17
CA TRP A 185 -24.74 -12.15 3.23
C TRP A 185 -25.11 -12.51 4.67
N VAL A 186 -24.17 -12.50 5.61
CA VAL A 186 -24.42 -12.76 7.05
C VAL A 186 -25.43 -11.76 7.62
N TRP A 187 -25.28 -10.49 7.26
CA TRP A 187 -26.16 -9.44 7.78
C TRP A 187 -27.59 -9.56 7.23
N ARG A 188 -27.74 -9.83 5.91
CA ARG A 188 -29.06 -10.03 5.28
C ARG A 188 -29.78 -11.28 5.77
N ARG A 189 -29.08 -12.32 6.22
CA ARG A 189 -29.70 -13.51 6.82
C ARG A 189 -30.57 -13.23 8.05
N LYS A 190 -30.29 -12.15 8.77
CA LYS A 190 -31.08 -11.71 9.92
C LYS A 190 -32.48 -11.24 9.51
N ASP A 191 -32.68 -10.85 8.25
CA ASP A 191 -33.94 -10.37 7.69
C ASP A 191 -34.67 -11.47 6.87
N GLU A 192 -34.50 -12.77 7.21
CA GLU A 192 -35.07 -13.93 6.51
C GLU A 192 -34.68 -14.05 5.01
N PHE A 193 -33.56 -13.47 4.64
CA PHE A 193 -33.06 -13.53 3.27
C PHE A 193 -32.63 -14.97 2.91
N THR A 194 -33.26 -15.57 1.88
CA THR A 194 -32.98 -16.93 1.39
C THR A 194 -31.88 -17.02 0.33
N GLY A 195 -31.12 -15.95 0.09
CA GLY A 195 -30.04 -15.91 -0.90
C GLY A 195 -28.91 -16.91 -0.59
N SER A 196 -28.37 -17.53 -1.62
CA SER A 196 -27.24 -18.45 -1.49
C SER A 196 -26.00 -17.75 -0.94
N PHE A 197 -25.13 -18.52 -0.25
CA PHE A 197 -23.82 -18.04 0.19
C PHE A 197 -23.00 -17.55 -1.01
N PRO A 198 -22.25 -16.44 -0.92
CA PRO A 198 -21.44 -15.90 -2.01
C PRO A 198 -20.15 -16.70 -2.18
N TRP A 199 -20.29 -18.00 -2.47
CA TRP A 199 -19.16 -18.93 -2.50
C TRP A 199 -18.21 -18.70 -3.69
N GLN A 200 -18.71 -18.10 -4.79
CA GLN A 200 -17.86 -17.80 -5.94
C GLN A 200 -16.71 -16.82 -5.61
N PRO A 201 -16.95 -15.60 -5.08
CA PRO A 201 -15.86 -14.71 -4.67
C PRO A 201 -15.03 -15.30 -3.52
N ALA A 202 -15.62 -16.01 -2.58
CA ALA A 202 -14.90 -16.65 -1.49
C ALA A 202 -13.98 -17.76 -2.01
N LEU A 203 -14.48 -18.70 -2.81
CA LEU A 203 -13.70 -19.79 -3.37
C LEU A 203 -12.60 -19.25 -4.31
N GLY A 204 -12.95 -18.31 -5.19
CA GLY A 204 -11.99 -17.68 -6.10
C GLY A 204 -10.83 -17.01 -5.35
N PHE A 205 -11.13 -16.28 -4.28
CA PHE A 205 -10.12 -15.70 -3.41
C PHE A 205 -9.24 -16.77 -2.75
N PHE A 206 -9.84 -17.81 -2.15
CA PHE A 206 -9.08 -18.88 -1.51
C PHE A 206 -8.19 -19.66 -2.47
N VAL A 207 -8.64 -19.92 -3.69
CA VAL A 207 -7.85 -20.61 -4.73
C VAL A 207 -6.63 -19.76 -5.11
N ILE A 208 -6.83 -18.48 -5.40
CA ILE A 208 -5.74 -17.59 -5.80
C ILE A 208 -4.78 -17.33 -4.63
N LEU A 209 -5.29 -17.13 -3.41
CA LEU A 209 -4.45 -16.99 -2.22
C LEU A 209 -3.62 -18.26 -1.98
N SER A 210 -4.24 -19.46 -2.08
CA SER A 210 -3.52 -20.72 -1.91
C SER A 210 -2.45 -20.93 -2.98
N ALA A 211 -2.73 -20.55 -4.23
CA ALA A 211 -1.75 -20.59 -5.32
C ALA A 211 -0.59 -19.61 -5.05
N ALA A 212 -0.89 -18.38 -4.61
CA ALA A 212 0.13 -17.37 -4.26
C ALA A 212 1.01 -17.84 -3.09
N LEU A 213 0.41 -18.39 -2.03
CA LEU A 213 1.15 -18.94 -0.89
C LEU A 213 1.99 -20.16 -1.28
N GLY A 214 1.43 -21.08 -2.08
CA GLY A 214 2.15 -22.25 -2.59
C GLY A 214 3.36 -21.84 -3.42
N TYR A 215 3.16 -20.91 -4.36
CA TYR A 215 4.25 -20.31 -5.13
C TYR A 215 5.29 -19.63 -4.25
N GLY A 216 4.86 -18.82 -3.30
CA GLY A 216 5.77 -18.10 -2.41
C GLY A 216 6.62 -19.02 -1.54
N HIS A 217 6.04 -20.08 -0.98
CA HIS A 217 6.82 -21.08 -0.23
C HIS A 217 7.79 -21.84 -1.13
N TRP A 218 7.37 -22.19 -2.35
CA TRP A 218 8.26 -22.82 -3.33
C TRP A 218 9.44 -21.90 -3.66
N GLN A 219 9.18 -20.61 -3.94
CA GLN A 219 10.20 -19.64 -4.29
C GLN A 219 11.23 -19.42 -3.16
N ILE A 220 10.75 -19.28 -1.92
CA ILE A 220 11.63 -19.14 -0.75
C ILE A 220 12.53 -20.38 -0.60
N ASN A 221 11.96 -21.58 -0.72
CA ASN A 221 12.75 -22.81 -0.63
C ASN A 221 13.80 -22.93 -1.75
N GLN A 222 13.48 -22.48 -2.97
CA GLN A 222 14.46 -22.45 -4.06
C GLN A 222 15.61 -21.48 -3.79
N GLN A 223 15.34 -20.30 -3.22
CA GLN A 223 16.38 -19.34 -2.84
C GLN A 223 17.29 -19.90 -1.74
N ASP A 224 16.74 -20.58 -0.75
CA ASP A 224 17.52 -21.21 0.32
C ASP A 224 18.45 -22.30 -0.24
N LEU A 225 17.99 -23.12 -1.18
CA LEU A 225 18.81 -24.12 -1.87
C LEU A 225 19.93 -23.47 -2.70
N LEU A 226 19.66 -22.39 -3.41
CA LEU A 226 20.66 -21.64 -4.17
C LEU A 226 21.69 -21.02 -3.24
N ASN A 227 21.28 -20.42 -2.12
CA ASN A 227 22.16 -19.81 -1.14
C ASN A 227 23.14 -20.82 -0.51
N THR A 228 22.71 -22.06 -0.27
CA THR A 228 23.59 -23.11 0.28
C THR A 228 24.69 -23.55 -0.68
N SER A 229 24.49 -23.40 -1.99
CA SER A 229 25.45 -23.75 -3.04
C SER A 229 26.25 -22.57 -3.59
N ALA A 230 25.87 -21.33 -3.23
CA ALA A 230 26.49 -20.11 -3.73
C ALA A 230 27.86 -19.87 -3.07
N LYS A 231 28.80 -19.30 -3.86
CA LYS A 231 30.07 -18.81 -3.33
C LYS A 231 29.80 -17.56 -2.48
N SER A 232 30.29 -17.56 -1.23
CA SER A 232 30.21 -16.40 -0.37
C SER A 232 31.15 -15.29 -0.82
N LEU A 233 30.70 -14.04 -0.74
CA LEU A 233 31.50 -12.83 -0.92
C LEU A 233 31.61 -12.09 0.40
N SER A 234 32.83 -11.60 0.69
CA SER A 234 33.08 -10.74 1.85
C SER A 234 32.84 -9.28 1.44
N ILE A 235 31.77 -8.66 1.98
CA ILE A 235 31.36 -7.29 1.60
C ILE A 235 31.49 -6.37 2.79
N GLY A 236 32.19 -5.24 2.62
CA GLY A 236 32.24 -4.13 3.56
C GLY A 236 31.18 -3.05 3.21
N LEU A 237 30.31 -2.75 4.15
CA LEU A 237 29.34 -1.64 4.01
C LEU A 237 29.80 -0.47 4.88
N VAL A 238 30.11 0.66 4.28
CA VAL A 238 30.55 1.87 4.99
C VAL A 238 29.38 2.77 5.25
N GLN A 239 29.03 2.96 6.53
CA GLN A 239 27.95 3.83 6.97
C GLN A 239 28.49 4.96 7.86
N PRO A 240 28.83 6.14 7.32
CA PRO A 240 29.42 7.25 8.09
C PRO A 240 28.39 8.00 8.94
N ASN A 241 27.10 7.80 8.75
CA ASN A 241 26.02 8.42 9.50
C ASN A 241 26.11 9.97 9.54
N ILE A 242 26.28 10.56 8.37
CA ILE A 242 26.36 12.02 8.20
C ILE A 242 24.94 12.56 8.18
N SER A 243 24.67 13.59 8.98
CA SER A 243 23.35 14.23 9.02
C SER A 243 23.00 14.89 7.68
N GLN A 244 21.70 14.86 7.32
CA GLN A 244 21.22 15.30 6.00
C GLN A 244 21.47 16.79 5.73
N ASP A 245 21.47 17.62 6.77
CA ASP A 245 21.78 19.07 6.69
C ASP A 245 23.22 19.37 6.32
N LYS A 246 24.16 18.45 6.66
CA LYS A 246 25.60 18.58 6.33
C LYS A 246 25.99 17.88 5.02
N LYS A 247 25.18 16.93 4.58
CA LYS A 247 25.52 16.05 3.46
C LYS A 247 25.75 16.79 2.13
N TRP A 248 25.07 17.91 1.95
CA TRP A 248 25.12 18.71 0.71
C TRP A 248 25.86 20.04 0.88
N ASP A 249 26.41 20.32 2.06
CA ASP A 249 27.16 21.54 2.33
C ASP A 249 28.64 21.34 1.95
N VAL A 250 29.11 22.17 1.02
CA VAL A 250 30.48 22.17 0.52
C VAL A 250 31.53 22.30 1.64
N ALA A 251 31.18 22.99 2.73
CA ALA A 251 32.09 23.18 3.89
C ALA A 251 32.40 21.85 4.61
N TYR A 252 31.59 20.83 4.44
CA TYR A 252 31.73 19.51 5.13
C TYR A 252 32.25 18.39 4.21
N ILE A 253 32.56 18.66 2.94
CA ILE A 253 33.02 17.63 1.98
C ILE A 253 34.31 16.96 2.48
N ASP A 254 35.32 17.74 2.91
CA ASP A 254 36.58 17.17 3.38
C ASP A 254 36.45 16.33 4.64
N GLU A 255 35.59 16.73 5.58
CA GLU A 255 35.29 15.97 6.80
C GLU A 255 34.56 14.67 6.42
N THR A 256 33.61 14.76 5.51
CA THR A 256 32.84 13.64 4.98
C THR A 256 33.75 12.59 4.35
N LEU A 257 34.63 13.00 3.43
CA LEU A 257 35.59 12.11 2.75
C LEU A 257 36.60 11.48 3.73
N LYS A 258 37.11 12.25 4.71
CA LYS A 258 37.97 11.71 5.77
C LYS A 258 37.26 10.61 6.57
N ARG A 259 35.99 10.81 6.90
CA ARG A 259 35.20 9.84 7.64
C ARG A 259 34.93 8.56 6.84
N TYR A 260 34.57 8.69 5.54
CA TYR A 260 34.46 7.54 4.64
C TYR A 260 35.77 6.76 4.51
N THR A 261 36.88 7.46 4.31
CA THR A 261 38.20 6.85 4.18
C THR A 261 38.60 6.10 5.46
N ALA A 262 38.44 6.73 6.62
CA ALA A 262 38.77 6.11 7.90
C ALA A 262 37.93 4.84 8.17
N LEU A 263 36.61 4.89 7.92
CA LEU A 263 35.76 3.73 8.06
C LEU A 263 36.11 2.63 7.06
N SER A 264 36.43 2.99 5.82
CA SER A 264 36.86 2.03 4.78
C SER A 264 38.17 1.31 5.18
N GLN A 265 39.09 2.01 5.82
CA GLN A 265 40.33 1.40 6.32
C GLN A 265 40.10 0.46 7.54
N GLN A 266 39.08 0.71 8.34
CA GLN A 266 38.72 -0.11 9.48
C GLN A 266 38.05 -1.45 9.09
N THR A 267 37.44 -1.54 7.89
CA THR A 267 36.72 -2.75 7.46
C THR A 267 37.64 -3.94 7.12
N GLY A 268 38.96 -3.73 7.06
CA GLY A 268 39.94 -4.79 6.78
C GLY A 268 40.34 -4.93 5.31
N GLN A 269 41.40 -5.73 5.07
CA GLN A 269 42.01 -5.83 3.74
C GLN A 269 41.53 -7.02 2.89
N ASN A 270 40.70 -7.91 3.45
CA ASN A 270 40.25 -9.13 2.77
C ASN A 270 38.77 -9.07 2.35
N LEU A 271 38.40 -7.96 1.70
CA LEU A 271 37.07 -7.77 1.16
C LEU A 271 37.05 -8.02 -0.35
N ASP A 272 36.03 -8.70 -0.85
CA ASP A 272 35.76 -8.81 -2.28
C ASP A 272 35.13 -7.52 -2.83
N LEU A 273 34.39 -6.80 -1.98
CA LEU A 273 33.68 -5.58 -2.37
C LEU A 273 33.53 -4.62 -1.18
N LEU A 274 33.75 -3.32 -1.44
CA LEU A 274 33.49 -2.24 -0.48
C LEU A 274 32.42 -1.30 -1.07
N ILE A 275 31.34 -1.07 -0.33
CA ILE A 275 30.20 -0.25 -0.81
C ILE A 275 30.04 0.99 0.07
N TRP A 276 30.02 2.14 -0.58
CA TRP A 276 29.64 3.41 0.01
C TRP A 276 28.18 3.72 -0.31
N PRO A 277 27.45 4.44 0.56
CA PRO A 277 26.06 4.81 0.32
C PRO A 277 25.91 5.87 -0.78
N GLU A 278 24.67 6.06 -1.25
CA GLU A 278 24.31 7.11 -2.20
C GLU A 278 24.75 8.50 -1.70
N ALA A 279 25.20 9.33 -2.65
CA ALA A 279 25.69 10.68 -2.38
C ALA A 279 26.83 10.73 -1.33
N ALA A 280 27.77 9.79 -1.46
CA ALA A 280 28.96 9.74 -0.61
C ALA A 280 30.01 10.83 -0.99
N THR A 281 29.94 11.35 -2.22
CA THR A 281 30.87 12.35 -2.79
C THR A 281 30.11 13.44 -3.50
#